data_5e2add0761b51e9a2c5a3ca72a9f09d6
#
_entry.id   5e2add0761b51e9a2c5a3ca72a9f09d6
#
_cell.length_a   1.000
_cell.length_b   1.000
_cell.length_c   1.000
_cell.angle_alpha   90.00
_cell.angle_beta   90.00
_cell.angle_gamma   90.00
#
_symmetry.space_group_name_H-M   'P 1'
#
loop_
_entity.id
_entity.type
_entity.pdbx_description
1 polymer ?
#
loop_
_entity_poly.entity_id
_entity_poly.type
_entity_poly.pdbx_seq_one_letter_code
_entity_poly.pdbx_strand_id
1 'polypeptide(L)'
;CNLSIVAFYWLLRPAEYTPSTGAGRSQAFRLQDVVFTVGDVIRNATDPSLNDVHETSVSAGALTFTDQKNGVRGEQVAQRANSDKLMCPVKALFRLTQHLRDHNTPGNTPLYTYYDNLNRPRKVTAAFITRGLRLSAEDLQRSTGIDSSLLSARSLRPGGATAAAAA
;
A
#
# COMPACT_ATOMS: atom_id res chain seq x y z
N CYS A 1 9.00 3.47 -1.88
CA CYS A 1 7.80 4.08 -1.27
C CYS A 1 6.94 2.99 -0.64
N ASN A 2 6.47 3.18 0.60
CA ASN A 2 5.64 2.17 1.31
C ASN A 2 4.38 1.78 0.51
N LEU A 3 3.74 2.75 -0.16
CA LEU A 3 2.54 2.48 -0.97
C LEU A 3 2.82 1.55 -2.16
N SER A 4 4.01 1.63 -2.76
CA SER A 4 4.41 0.72 -3.85
C SER A 4 4.62 -0.71 -3.34
N ILE A 5 5.17 -0.88 -2.14
CA ILE A 5 5.33 -2.19 -1.48
C ILE A 5 3.96 -2.80 -1.21
N VAL A 6 3.04 -2.03 -0.64
CA VAL A 6 1.66 -2.47 -0.40
C VAL A 6 0.99 -2.87 -1.72
N ALA A 7 1.08 -2.03 -2.75
CA ALA A 7 0.47 -2.32 -4.06
C ALA A 7 1.02 -3.61 -4.71
N PHE A 8 2.32 -3.88 -4.54
CA PHE A 8 3.00 -5.07 -5.05
C PHE A 8 2.52 -6.35 -4.33
N TYR A 9 2.56 -6.37 -3.00
CA TYR A 9 2.26 -7.57 -2.23
C TYR A 9 0.76 -7.89 -2.15
N TRP A 10 -0.12 -6.89 -2.18
CA TRP A 10 -1.59 -7.10 -2.25
C TRP A 10 -2.12 -7.15 -3.68
N LEU A 11 -1.25 -7.12 -4.70
CA LEU A 11 -1.60 -7.21 -6.12
C LEU A 11 -2.64 -6.16 -6.54
N LEU A 12 -2.49 -4.93 -6.04
CA LEU A 12 -3.49 -3.89 -6.23
C LEU A 12 -3.49 -3.30 -7.66
N ARG A 13 -4.67 -2.94 -8.13
CA ARG A 13 -4.83 -2.11 -9.33
C ARG A 13 -4.51 -0.65 -9.01
N PRO A 14 -4.00 0.16 -9.96
CA PRO A 14 -3.72 1.57 -9.69
C PRO A 14 -4.88 2.34 -9.08
N ALA A 15 -6.13 2.11 -9.51
CA ALA A 15 -7.32 2.76 -8.94
C ALA A 15 -7.59 2.41 -7.47
N GLU A 16 -7.01 1.33 -6.94
CA GLU A 16 -7.17 0.87 -5.56
C GLU A 16 -6.16 1.53 -4.60
N TYR A 17 -5.08 2.13 -5.14
CA TYR A 17 -4.03 2.75 -4.31
C TYR A 17 -3.56 4.12 -4.82
N THR A 18 -4.19 4.68 -5.87
CA THR A 18 -3.94 6.06 -6.33
C THR A 18 -5.26 6.75 -6.68
N PRO A 19 -5.30 8.09 -6.76
CA PRO A 19 -6.47 8.79 -7.22
C PRO A 19 -6.90 8.30 -8.61
N SER A 20 -8.18 7.96 -8.75
CA SER A 20 -8.79 7.59 -10.04
C SER A 20 -9.58 8.76 -10.60
N THR A 21 -9.41 9.04 -11.89
CA THR A 21 -10.16 10.07 -12.62
C THR A 21 -11.37 9.51 -13.39
N GLY A 22 -11.56 8.19 -13.39
CA GLY A 22 -12.61 7.51 -14.15
C GLY A 22 -13.82 7.12 -13.32
N ALA A 23 -14.97 6.94 -13.97
CA ALA A 23 -16.21 6.42 -13.39
C ALA A 23 -16.14 4.91 -13.03
N GLY A 24 -14.94 4.39 -12.74
CA GLY A 24 -14.73 2.99 -12.38
C GLY A 24 -15.25 2.68 -10.97
N ARG A 25 -15.76 1.44 -10.77
CA ARG A 25 -16.28 0.97 -9.50
C ARG A 25 -15.22 0.73 -8.41
N SER A 26 -13.94 0.64 -8.77
CA SER A 26 -12.87 0.42 -7.79
C SER A 26 -12.61 1.69 -7.00
N GLN A 27 -12.77 1.62 -5.69
CA GLN A 27 -12.41 2.68 -4.75
C GLN A 27 -11.01 2.44 -4.20
N ALA A 28 -10.29 3.54 -3.92
CA ALA A 28 -9.01 3.43 -3.26
C ALA A 28 -9.19 3.03 -1.79
N PHE A 29 -8.30 2.20 -1.29
CA PHE A 29 -8.27 1.81 0.13
C PHE A 29 -8.11 3.03 1.03
N ARG A 30 -8.80 3.01 2.15
CA ARG A 30 -8.85 4.04 3.16
C ARG A 30 -8.25 3.53 4.46
N LEU A 31 -7.95 4.41 5.39
CA LEU A 31 -7.44 4.05 6.71
C LEU A 31 -8.34 3.02 7.42
N GLN A 32 -9.66 3.20 7.36
CA GLN A 32 -10.65 2.30 7.96
C GLN A 32 -10.74 0.90 7.34
N ASP A 33 -10.21 0.72 6.12
CA ASP A 33 -10.22 -0.56 5.40
C ASP A 33 -9.04 -1.47 5.79
N VAL A 34 -8.20 -1.01 6.74
CA VAL A 34 -6.99 -1.71 7.19
C VAL A 34 -7.17 -2.26 8.59
N VAL A 35 -6.73 -3.50 8.78
CA VAL A 35 -6.63 -4.13 10.11
C VAL A 35 -5.23 -4.71 10.33
N PHE A 36 -4.80 -4.74 11.59
CA PHE A 36 -3.53 -5.31 12.01
C PHE A 36 -3.73 -6.36 13.10
N THR A 37 -2.88 -7.37 13.12
CA THR A 37 -2.75 -8.30 14.24
C THR A 37 -1.54 -7.90 15.08
N VAL A 38 -1.78 -7.61 16.36
CA VAL A 38 -0.76 -7.23 17.35
C VAL A 38 -0.88 -8.21 18.51
N GLY A 39 0.11 -9.10 18.67
CA GLY A 39 -0.06 -10.30 19.50
C GLY A 39 -1.22 -11.15 18.95
N ASP A 40 -2.21 -11.44 19.79
CA ASP A 40 -3.42 -12.20 19.42
C ASP A 40 -4.64 -11.32 19.17
N VAL A 41 -4.45 -9.99 19.13
CA VAL A 41 -5.56 -9.03 19.01
C VAL A 41 -5.58 -8.43 17.60
N ILE A 42 -6.76 -8.47 16.96
CA ILE A 42 -7.01 -7.78 15.69
C ILE A 42 -7.52 -6.36 16.01
N ARG A 43 -6.90 -5.35 15.40
CA ARG A 43 -7.22 -3.93 15.58
C ARG A 43 -7.40 -3.25 14.23
N ASN A 44 -8.43 -2.42 14.12
CA ASN A 44 -8.56 -1.55 12.94
C ASN A 44 -7.48 -0.46 12.97
N ALA A 45 -7.00 -0.03 11.80
CA ALA A 45 -5.98 1.01 11.71
C ALA A 45 -6.41 2.37 12.25
N THR A 46 -7.71 2.58 12.49
CA THR A 46 -8.26 3.78 13.15
C THR A 46 -8.22 3.69 14.68
N ASP A 47 -7.86 2.53 15.25
CA ASP A 47 -7.79 2.33 16.70
C ASP A 47 -6.64 3.16 17.31
N PRO A 48 -6.92 4.09 18.23
CA PRO A 48 -5.89 4.91 18.88
C PRO A 48 -4.83 4.10 19.64
N SER A 49 -5.17 2.90 20.11
CA SER A 49 -4.22 2.03 20.81
C SER A 49 -3.03 1.58 19.93
N LEU A 50 -3.13 1.74 18.61
CA LEU A 50 -2.02 1.49 17.70
C LEU A 50 -0.96 2.60 17.69
N ASN A 51 -1.21 3.76 18.30
CA ASN A 51 -0.23 4.84 18.34
C ASN A 51 1.00 4.49 19.18
N ASP A 52 0.82 3.65 20.22
CA ASP A 52 1.90 3.19 21.10
C ASP A 52 2.51 1.86 20.65
N VAL A 53 2.05 1.30 19.54
CA VAL A 53 2.53 0.03 18.99
C VAL A 53 3.74 0.25 18.10
N HIS A 54 4.83 -0.46 18.39
CA HIS A 54 5.98 -0.48 17.49
C HIS A 54 5.75 -1.43 16.30
N GLU A 55 6.20 -1.07 15.11
CA GLU A 55 5.97 -1.85 13.88
C GLU A 55 6.46 -3.30 13.93
N THR A 56 7.46 -3.60 14.80
CA THR A 56 7.98 -4.98 14.99
C THR A 56 7.02 -5.87 15.76
N SER A 57 6.06 -5.31 16.50
CA SER A 57 5.05 -6.05 17.24
C SER A 57 3.84 -6.43 16.39
N VAL A 58 3.79 -5.96 15.13
CA VAL A 58 2.70 -6.26 14.21
C VAL A 58 3.04 -7.50 13.41
N SER A 59 2.28 -8.57 13.62
CA SER A 59 2.53 -9.89 13.00
C SER A 59 1.83 -10.06 11.65
N ALA A 60 0.70 -9.39 11.43
CA ALA A 60 -0.05 -9.44 10.17
C ALA A 60 -0.76 -8.11 9.90
N GLY A 61 -1.06 -7.88 8.62
CA GLY A 61 -1.89 -6.77 8.17
C GLY A 61 -2.82 -7.22 7.06
N ALA A 62 -4.05 -6.72 7.04
CA ALA A 62 -5.03 -7.05 6.01
C ALA A 62 -5.71 -5.80 5.44
N LEU A 63 -6.07 -5.89 4.17
CA LEU A 63 -6.93 -4.94 3.47
C LEU A 63 -8.31 -5.53 3.27
N THR A 64 -9.35 -4.78 3.64
CA THR A 64 -10.76 -5.14 3.40
C THR A 64 -11.22 -4.51 2.09
N PHE A 65 -11.58 -5.33 1.13
CA PHE A 65 -12.09 -4.90 -0.16
C PHE A 65 -13.56 -4.55 -0.07
N THR A 66 -13.89 -3.26 -0.08
CA THR A 66 -15.27 -2.78 0.08
C THR A 66 -16.07 -2.80 -1.21
N ASP A 67 -15.42 -2.62 -2.36
CA ASP A 67 -16.09 -2.68 -3.68
C ASP A 67 -15.06 -3.04 -4.77
N GLN A 68 -15.09 -4.31 -5.20
CA GLN A 68 -14.24 -4.79 -6.28
C GLN A 68 -15.00 -4.79 -7.62
N LYS A 69 -14.22 -4.66 -8.71
CA LYS A 69 -14.77 -4.69 -10.08
C LYS A 69 -15.60 -5.95 -10.39
N ASN A 70 -15.32 -7.06 -9.71
CA ASN A 70 -16.03 -8.34 -9.82
C ASN A 70 -17.22 -8.49 -8.88
N GLY A 71 -17.59 -7.45 -8.13
CA GLY A 71 -18.73 -7.43 -7.23
C GLY A 71 -18.50 -8.08 -5.87
N VAL A 72 -17.29 -8.55 -5.57
CA VAL A 72 -16.94 -9.11 -4.26
C VAL A 72 -16.83 -7.97 -3.25
N ARG A 73 -17.51 -8.10 -2.10
CA ARG A 73 -17.53 -7.12 -1.02
C ARG A 73 -17.15 -7.77 0.30
N GLY A 74 -16.39 -7.03 1.12
CA GLY A 74 -16.02 -7.47 2.47
C GLY A 74 -14.93 -8.54 2.52
N GLU A 75 -14.35 -8.94 1.39
CA GLU A 75 -13.22 -9.85 1.38
C GLU A 75 -12.00 -9.20 2.03
N GLN A 76 -11.33 -9.95 2.90
CA GLN A 76 -10.07 -9.53 3.50
C GLN A 76 -8.91 -10.33 2.93
N VAL A 77 -7.89 -9.62 2.46
CA VAL A 77 -6.63 -10.22 2.02
C VAL A 77 -5.54 -9.84 3.01
N ALA A 78 -4.97 -10.83 3.68
CA ALA A 78 -3.97 -10.66 4.70
C ALA A 78 -2.56 -10.98 4.18
N GLN A 79 -1.56 -10.27 4.72
CA GLN A 79 -0.14 -10.58 4.60
C GLN A 79 0.45 -10.77 6.00
N ARG A 80 1.45 -11.64 6.13
CA ARG A 80 2.24 -11.81 7.36
C ARG A 80 3.48 -10.93 7.30
N ALA A 81 3.89 -10.46 8.48
CA ALA A 81 5.17 -9.76 8.61
C ALA A 81 6.33 -10.73 8.32
N ASN A 82 7.36 -10.22 7.68
CA ASN A 82 8.62 -10.91 7.46
C ASN A 82 9.79 -10.15 8.09
N SER A 83 10.98 -10.75 8.09
CA SER A 83 12.19 -10.17 8.68
C SER A 83 12.80 -9.03 7.87
N ASP A 84 12.39 -8.83 6.62
CA ASP A 84 12.92 -7.76 5.78
C ASP A 84 12.51 -6.40 6.34
N LYS A 85 13.50 -5.54 6.57
CA LYS A 85 13.26 -4.20 7.12
C LYS A 85 12.70 -3.21 6.09
N LEU A 86 12.99 -3.42 4.81
CA LEU A 86 12.66 -2.50 3.72
C LEU A 86 11.42 -2.97 2.95
N MET A 87 11.35 -4.27 2.65
CA MET A 87 10.34 -4.85 1.77
C MET A 87 9.21 -5.59 2.51
N CYS A 88 9.18 -5.57 3.85
CA CYS A 88 8.08 -6.19 4.60
C CYS A 88 6.77 -5.47 4.31
N PRO A 89 5.76 -6.17 3.72
CA PRO A 89 4.48 -5.56 3.37
C PRO A 89 3.73 -5.00 4.58
N VAL A 90 3.75 -5.74 5.69
CA VAL A 90 3.02 -5.36 6.91
C VAL A 90 3.61 -4.10 7.53
N LYS A 91 4.95 -4.01 7.63
CA LYS A 91 5.62 -2.79 8.11
C LYS A 91 5.37 -1.60 7.18
N ALA A 92 5.39 -1.81 5.87
CA ALA A 92 5.07 -0.76 4.90
C ALA A 92 3.64 -0.24 5.08
N LEU A 93 2.66 -1.14 5.24
CA LEU A 93 1.27 -0.79 5.49
C LEU A 93 1.10 -0.08 6.85
N PHE A 94 1.79 -0.56 7.90
CA PHE A 94 1.76 0.06 9.24
C PHE A 94 2.29 1.50 9.19
N ARG A 95 3.44 1.74 8.56
CA ARG A 95 4.03 3.09 8.40
C ARG A 95 3.12 4.04 7.63
N LEU A 96 2.42 3.56 6.58
CA LEU A 96 1.43 4.37 5.87
C LEU A 96 0.30 4.81 6.79
N THR A 97 -0.29 3.87 7.53
CA THR A 97 -1.41 4.16 8.43
C THR A 97 -0.97 4.96 9.65
N GLN A 98 0.23 4.72 10.18
CA GLN A 98 0.81 5.52 11.27
C GLN A 98 0.95 6.98 10.85
N HIS A 99 1.50 7.24 9.66
CA HIS A 99 1.61 8.60 9.14
C HIS A 99 0.25 9.32 9.09
N LEU A 100 -0.83 8.63 8.71
CA LEU A 100 -2.17 9.21 8.71
C LEU A 100 -2.70 9.44 10.13
N ARG A 101 -2.48 8.51 11.07
CA ARG A 101 -2.87 8.67 12.48
C ARG A 101 -2.14 9.85 13.14
N ASP A 102 -0.83 10.00 12.89
CA ASP A 102 -0.01 11.09 13.43
C ASP A 102 -0.57 12.49 13.04
N HIS A 103 -1.32 12.55 11.92
CA HIS A 103 -2.02 13.76 11.47
C HIS A 103 -3.51 13.78 11.84
N ASN A 104 -3.97 12.89 12.72
CA ASN A 104 -5.36 12.79 13.17
C ASN A 104 -6.38 12.74 12.03
N THR A 105 -6.08 12.01 10.96
CA THR A 105 -6.95 11.95 9.79
C THR A 105 -8.20 11.12 10.03
N PRO A 106 -9.35 11.47 9.42
CA PRO A 106 -10.55 10.65 9.47
C PRO A 106 -10.34 9.26 8.86
N GLY A 107 -11.06 8.25 9.36
CA GLY A 107 -10.96 6.86 8.89
C GLY A 107 -11.24 6.68 7.39
N ASN A 108 -12.03 7.56 6.78
CA ASN A 108 -12.31 7.56 5.34
C ASN A 108 -11.19 8.18 4.47
N THR A 109 -10.06 8.59 5.07
CA THR A 109 -8.92 9.14 4.34
C THR A 109 -8.24 8.06 3.51
N PRO A 110 -8.04 8.28 2.19
CA PRO A 110 -7.38 7.31 1.34
C PRO A 110 -5.90 7.09 1.70
N LEU A 111 -5.40 5.86 1.59
CA LEU A 111 -4.01 5.48 1.90
C LEU A 111 -2.97 6.18 1.02
N TYR A 112 -3.36 6.70 -0.14
CA TYR A 112 -2.46 7.49 -1.00
C TYR A 112 -2.26 8.94 -0.51
N THR A 113 -2.87 9.32 0.60
CA THR A 113 -2.70 10.66 1.20
C THR A 113 -1.42 10.69 2.03
N TYR A 114 -0.65 11.77 1.87
CA TYR A 114 0.48 12.09 2.74
C TYR A 114 0.48 13.57 3.07
N TYR A 115 1.18 13.95 4.11
CA TYR A 115 1.33 15.35 4.51
C TYR A 115 2.73 15.84 4.19
N ASP A 116 2.82 17.02 3.54
CA ASP A 116 4.09 17.67 3.24
C ASP A 116 4.68 18.35 4.50
N ASN A 117 5.88 18.91 4.39
CA ASN A 117 6.58 19.59 5.49
C ASN A 117 5.83 20.83 6.03
N LEU A 118 4.81 21.29 5.32
CA LEU A 118 3.92 22.37 5.74
C LEU A 118 2.60 21.86 6.29
N ASN A 119 2.54 20.56 6.64
CA ASN A 119 1.34 19.88 7.15
C ASN A 119 0.13 19.97 6.20
N ARG A 120 0.35 20.03 4.89
CA ARG A 120 -0.72 20.08 3.88
C ARG A 120 -0.94 18.71 3.28
N PRO A 121 -2.20 18.24 3.17
CA PRO A 121 -2.50 16.96 2.55
C PRO A 121 -2.16 16.96 1.06
N ARG A 122 -1.46 15.95 0.62
CA ARG A 122 -1.05 15.67 -0.75
C ARG A 122 -1.45 14.27 -1.15
N LYS A 123 -1.43 13.99 -2.44
CA LYS A 123 -1.82 12.68 -2.99
C LYS A 123 -0.66 12.05 -3.75
N VAL A 124 -0.35 10.80 -3.44
CA VAL A 124 0.55 9.98 -4.27
C VAL A 124 -0.21 9.56 -5.52
N THR A 125 0.21 10.02 -6.67
CA THR A 125 -0.44 9.72 -7.96
C THR A 125 0.22 8.53 -8.66
N ALA A 126 -0.48 7.91 -9.61
CA ALA A 126 0.09 6.86 -10.47
C ALA A 126 1.31 7.36 -11.27
N ALA A 127 1.30 8.62 -11.71
CA ALA A 127 2.42 9.25 -12.39
C ALA A 127 3.66 9.35 -11.48
N PHE A 128 3.47 9.72 -10.20
CA PHE A 128 4.56 9.77 -9.22
C PHE A 128 5.21 8.40 -9.02
N ILE A 129 4.39 7.34 -8.85
CA ILE A 129 4.88 5.97 -8.70
C ILE A 129 5.59 5.49 -9.96
N THR A 130 5.01 5.75 -11.14
CA THR A 130 5.62 5.41 -12.44
C THR A 130 7.01 6.04 -12.58
N ARG A 131 7.13 7.34 -12.24
CA ARG A 131 8.42 8.03 -12.27
C ARG A 131 9.44 7.39 -11.32
N GLY A 132 9.03 7.07 -10.09
CA GLY A 132 9.91 6.41 -9.11
C GLY A 132 10.40 5.05 -9.60
N LEU A 133 9.50 4.23 -10.16
CA LEU A 133 9.86 2.91 -10.73
C LEU A 133 10.85 3.04 -11.90
N ARG A 134 10.64 4.00 -12.81
CA ARG A 134 11.53 4.22 -13.95
C ARG A 134 12.92 4.66 -13.52
N LEU A 135 13.02 5.64 -12.63
CA LEU A 135 14.31 6.09 -12.08
C LEU A 135 15.07 4.95 -11.40
N SER A 136 14.40 4.13 -10.58
CA SER A 136 15.05 2.97 -9.93
C SER A 136 15.48 1.91 -10.94
N ALA A 137 14.74 1.72 -12.04
CA ALA A 137 15.09 0.76 -13.07
C ALA A 137 16.23 1.25 -13.98
N GLU A 138 16.34 2.55 -14.22
CA GLU A 138 17.47 3.15 -14.95
C GLU A 138 18.81 2.84 -14.25
N ASP A 139 18.86 2.94 -12.92
CA ASP A 139 20.04 2.58 -12.13
C ASP A 139 20.39 1.10 -12.24
N LEU A 140 19.39 0.23 -12.44
CA LEU A 140 19.55 -1.23 -12.52
C LEU A 140 19.62 -1.76 -13.97
N GLN A 141 19.39 -0.94 -14.98
CA GLN A 141 19.24 -1.37 -16.38
C GLN A 141 20.46 -2.16 -16.86
N ARG A 142 21.67 -1.76 -16.47
CA ARG A 142 22.91 -2.44 -16.88
C ARG A 142 23.00 -3.87 -16.34
N SER A 143 22.42 -4.15 -15.18
CA SER A 143 22.48 -5.47 -14.53
C SER A 143 21.29 -6.36 -14.84
N THR A 144 20.13 -5.78 -15.14
CA THR A 144 18.87 -6.52 -15.32
C THR A 144 18.36 -6.56 -16.76
N GLY A 145 18.84 -5.67 -17.63
CA GLY A 145 18.32 -5.52 -18.99
C GLY A 145 16.88 -4.99 -19.09
N ILE A 146 16.30 -4.55 -17.98
CA ILE A 146 14.90 -4.06 -17.95
C ILE A 146 14.84 -2.68 -18.61
N ASP A 147 14.01 -2.54 -19.65
CA ASP A 147 13.68 -1.23 -20.23
C ASP A 147 12.76 -0.45 -19.27
N SER A 148 13.33 0.61 -18.67
CA SER A 148 12.60 1.47 -17.72
C SER A 148 11.36 2.12 -18.32
N SER A 149 11.33 2.37 -19.65
CA SER A 149 10.21 3.00 -20.36
C SER A 149 8.94 2.16 -20.31
N LEU A 150 9.06 0.84 -20.19
CA LEU A 150 7.96 -0.11 -20.11
C LEU A 150 7.30 -0.17 -18.71
N LEU A 151 7.99 0.37 -17.69
CA LEU A 151 7.48 0.34 -16.32
C LEU A 151 6.45 1.44 -16.07
N SER A 152 5.43 1.08 -15.32
CA SER A 152 4.37 1.98 -14.86
C SER A 152 3.81 1.51 -13.52
N ALA A 153 2.96 2.32 -12.88
CA ALA A 153 2.24 1.90 -11.68
C ALA A 153 1.45 0.59 -11.89
N ARG A 154 1.02 0.28 -13.12
CA ARG A 154 0.36 -0.99 -13.45
C ARG A 154 1.28 -2.20 -13.33
N SER A 155 2.58 -2.03 -13.48
CA SER A 155 3.58 -3.10 -13.44
C SER A 155 3.72 -3.74 -12.05
N LEU A 156 3.31 -3.06 -10.98
CA LEU A 156 3.39 -3.59 -9.61
C LEU A 156 2.54 -4.86 -9.45
N ARG A 157 1.34 -4.88 -10.02
CA ARG A 157 0.44 -6.04 -9.89
C ARG A 157 0.97 -7.31 -10.59
N PRO A 158 1.29 -7.30 -11.89
CA PRO A 158 1.85 -8.49 -12.54
C PRO A 158 3.20 -8.87 -11.95
N GLY A 159 4.06 -7.89 -11.57
CA GLY A 159 5.33 -8.17 -10.91
C GLY A 159 5.15 -8.91 -9.58
N GLY A 160 4.20 -8.48 -8.73
CA GLY A 160 3.86 -9.17 -7.50
C GLY A 160 3.31 -10.57 -7.73
N ALA A 161 2.43 -10.76 -8.71
CA ALA A 161 1.89 -12.08 -9.06
C ALA A 161 2.98 -13.04 -9.55
N THR A 162 3.91 -12.56 -10.40
CA THR A 162 5.06 -13.36 -10.86
C THR A 162 5.96 -13.74 -9.69
N ALA A 163 6.28 -12.80 -8.79
CA ALA A 163 7.10 -13.09 -7.62
C ALA A 163 6.44 -14.10 -6.68
N ALA A 164 5.12 -13.99 -6.45
CA ALA A 164 4.37 -14.95 -5.62
C ALA A 164 4.31 -16.35 -6.24
N ALA A 165 4.29 -16.46 -7.57
CA ALA A 165 4.28 -17.77 -8.26
C ALA A 165 5.67 -18.44 -8.29
N ALA A 166 6.75 -17.66 -8.05
CA ALA A 166 8.13 -18.16 -8.04
C ALA A 166 8.64 -18.51 -6.62
N ALA A 167 7.87 -18.21 -5.57
CA ALA A 167 8.22 -18.43 -4.17
C ALA A 167 7.71 -19.79 -3.67
#